data_ce976b385f15fc4f94d76448a34763bf
#
_entry.id   ce976b385f15fc4f94d76448a34763bf
#
_cell.length_a   1.000
_cell.length_b   1.000
_cell.length_c   1.000
_cell.angle_alpha   90.00
_cell.angle_beta   90.00
_cell.angle_gamma   90.00
#
_symmetry.space_group_name_H-M   'P 1'
#
loop_
_entity.id
_entity.type
_entity.pdbx_description
1 polymer ?
#
loop_
_entity_poly.entity_id
_entity_poly.type
_entity_poly.pdbx_seq_one_letter_code
_entity_poly.pdbx_strand_id
1 'polypeptide(L)'
;KHFANISDAIQLNYVKDIEVWFLDTALSTKDYNNYKVFTLKIEYSALTKSPALLLSYDGNSKVATTSIDKIEMPSNYFKTVIYNNEIFKFDSLSEDAKQNLINVYPLLNIPIKNHLHIPHDKPKKGNRYLPYFNYINDFYNNYLNTEAFRSIVPLDKNGFFTIPENEVYHTNYKSNNLRFYNNTEIDPKVGMKKIGPYKASPHPNVQFFFIYHKPDRKEY
;
A
#
# COMPACT_ATOMS: atom_id res chain seq x y z
N LYS A 1 19.77 2.87 -13.80
CA LYS A 1 18.63 2.08 -13.33
C LYS A 1 18.90 1.80 -11.86
N HIS A 2 18.21 2.51 -10.98
CA HIS A 2 18.47 2.39 -9.55
C HIS A 2 17.34 1.58 -8.94
N PHE A 3 17.68 0.38 -8.47
CA PHE A 3 16.83 -0.40 -7.60
C PHE A 3 17.20 0.01 -6.18
N ALA A 4 16.28 0.59 -5.44
CA ALA A 4 16.37 0.56 -4.00
C ALA A 4 15.93 -0.85 -3.59
N ASN A 5 16.87 -1.70 -3.23
CA ASN A 5 16.56 -3.03 -2.74
C ASN A 5 16.15 -2.89 -1.27
N ILE A 6 14.91 -3.25 -0.97
CA ILE A 6 14.40 -3.18 0.38
C ILE A 6 14.61 -4.53 1.04
N SER A 7 15.58 -4.59 1.91
CA SER A 7 15.79 -5.76 2.75
C SER A 7 14.94 -5.75 4.03
N ASP A 8 13.96 -4.88 4.16
CA ASP A 8 13.08 -4.83 5.35
C ASP A 8 12.32 -6.15 5.57
N ALA A 9 12.08 -6.88 4.50
CA ALA A 9 11.57 -8.25 4.55
C ALA A 9 12.52 -9.23 5.26
N ILE A 10 13.82 -8.94 5.29
CA ILE A 10 14.83 -9.80 5.90
C ILE A 10 14.95 -9.55 7.39
N GLN A 11 14.67 -8.34 7.86
CA GLN A 11 14.73 -7.99 9.28
C GLN A 11 13.53 -8.46 10.09
N LEU A 12 12.39 -8.60 9.44
CA LEU A 12 11.19 -9.18 10.05
C LEU A 12 11.15 -10.66 9.68
N ASN A 13 11.79 -11.52 10.41
CA ASN A 13 11.90 -12.99 10.27
C ASN A 13 10.65 -13.77 9.79
N TYR A 14 9.59 -13.10 9.40
CA TYR A 14 8.30 -13.63 9.00
C TYR A 14 7.82 -13.18 7.61
N VAL A 15 8.46 -12.18 6.99
CA VAL A 15 8.04 -11.67 5.69
C VAL A 15 8.92 -12.27 4.61
N LYS A 16 8.31 -13.08 3.74
CA LYS A 16 8.97 -13.69 2.56
C LYS A 16 8.80 -12.85 1.30
N ASP A 17 8.41 -11.59 1.47
CA ASP A 17 8.08 -10.71 0.38
C ASP A 17 9.29 -9.87 0.00
N ILE A 18 9.48 -9.66 -1.29
CA ILE A 18 10.51 -8.77 -1.83
C ILE A 18 9.82 -7.51 -2.31
N GLU A 19 10.09 -6.41 -1.67
CA GLU A 19 9.60 -5.11 -2.09
C GLU A 19 10.63 -4.41 -2.98
N VAL A 20 10.19 -3.87 -4.11
CA VAL A 20 11.05 -3.23 -5.13
C VAL A 20 10.53 -1.86 -5.45
N TRP A 21 11.39 -0.85 -5.37
CA TRP A 21 11.06 0.54 -5.61
C TRP A 21 11.72 1.04 -6.90
N PHE A 22 10.90 1.59 -7.79
CA PHE A 22 11.36 2.19 -9.05
C PHE A 22 11.17 3.69 -9.04
N LEU A 23 12.25 4.42 -9.25
CA LEU A 23 12.17 5.85 -9.45
C LEU A 23 11.35 6.17 -10.72
N ASP A 24 10.25 6.87 -10.53
CA ASP A 24 9.43 7.43 -11.60
C ASP A 24 9.79 8.90 -11.80
N THR A 25 10.69 9.16 -12.74
CA THR A 25 11.16 10.52 -13.01
C THR A 25 10.07 11.43 -13.56
N ALA A 26 9.05 10.85 -14.24
CA ALA A 26 7.95 11.63 -14.81
C ALA A 26 7.02 12.19 -13.72
N LEU A 27 6.92 11.51 -12.58
CA LEU A 27 6.11 11.94 -11.43
C LEU A 27 6.96 12.56 -10.30
N SER A 28 8.27 12.58 -10.45
CA SER A 28 9.18 13.25 -9.51
C SER A 28 9.17 14.77 -9.75
N THR A 29 9.46 15.52 -8.70
CA THR A 29 9.56 16.99 -8.73
C THR A 29 10.88 17.45 -8.11
N LYS A 30 11.12 18.74 -8.04
CA LYS A 30 12.26 19.29 -7.31
C LYS A 30 12.21 18.99 -5.80
N ASP A 31 11.01 18.78 -5.25
CA ASP A 31 10.79 18.65 -3.81
C ASP A 31 10.75 17.20 -3.36
N TYR A 32 10.46 16.27 -4.28
CA TYR A 32 10.42 14.83 -3.97
C TYR A 32 10.71 13.96 -5.17
N ASN A 33 11.30 12.81 -4.90
CA ASN A 33 11.38 11.68 -5.81
C ASN A 33 10.15 10.79 -5.61
N ASN A 34 9.50 10.42 -6.72
CA ASN A 34 8.37 9.50 -6.72
C ASN A 34 8.83 8.10 -7.11
N TYR A 35 8.46 7.10 -6.33
CA TYR A 35 8.79 5.69 -6.59
C TYR A 35 7.51 4.89 -6.79
N LYS A 36 7.47 4.06 -7.82
CA LYS A 36 6.50 2.98 -7.96
C LYS A 36 6.96 1.81 -7.11
N VAL A 37 6.08 1.31 -6.26
CA VAL A 37 6.37 0.22 -5.33
C VAL A 37 5.70 -1.05 -5.81
N PHE A 38 6.48 -2.12 -5.90
CA PHE A 38 6.02 -3.45 -6.26
C PHE A 38 6.43 -4.46 -5.20
N THR A 39 5.57 -5.42 -4.93
CA THR A 39 5.88 -6.56 -4.07
C THR A 39 5.87 -7.85 -4.87
N LEU A 40 6.92 -8.64 -4.69
CA LEU A 40 7.05 -10.00 -5.20
C LEU A 40 6.96 -10.96 -4.01
N LYS A 41 6.10 -11.97 -4.14
CA LYS A 41 5.87 -12.95 -3.09
C LYS A 41 5.73 -14.33 -3.71
N ILE A 42 6.28 -15.34 -3.07
CA ILE A 42 6.10 -16.73 -3.48
C ILE A 42 5.04 -17.36 -2.59
N GLU A 43 3.97 -17.83 -3.20
CA GLU A 43 2.90 -18.56 -2.52
C GLU A 43 2.56 -19.86 -3.24
N TYR A 44 2.04 -20.83 -2.52
CA TYR A 44 1.47 -22.01 -3.14
C TYR A 44 0.06 -21.71 -3.65
N SER A 45 -0.12 -21.83 -4.96
CA SER A 45 -1.43 -21.63 -5.58
C SER A 45 -2.24 -22.92 -5.53
N ALA A 46 -3.40 -22.88 -4.89
CA ALA A 46 -4.34 -24.00 -4.88
C ALA A 46 -4.93 -24.30 -6.27
N LEU A 47 -5.01 -23.28 -7.13
CA LEU A 47 -5.54 -23.40 -8.50
C LEU A 47 -4.57 -24.16 -9.40
N THR A 48 -3.30 -23.81 -9.40
CA THR A 48 -2.28 -24.45 -10.21
C THR A 48 -1.61 -25.64 -9.53
N LYS A 49 -1.87 -25.84 -8.23
CA LYS A 49 -1.21 -26.84 -7.38
C LYS A 49 0.32 -26.76 -7.44
N SER A 50 0.84 -25.56 -7.57
CA SER A 50 2.27 -25.27 -7.72
C SER A 50 2.64 -23.98 -7.01
N PRO A 51 3.94 -23.75 -6.73
CA PRO A 51 4.41 -22.43 -6.32
C PRO A 51 4.09 -21.40 -7.40
N ALA A 52 3.58 -20.25 -7.00
CA ALA A 52 3.28 -19.11 -7.86
C ALA A 52 4.04 -17.88 -7.36
N LEU A 53 4.63 -17.13 -8.30
CA LEU A 53 5.17 -15.81 -8.01
C LEU A 53 4.05 -14.78 -8.15
N LEU A 54 3.64 -14.22 -7.04
CA LEU A 54 2.68 -13.12 -7.00
C LEU A 54 3.42 -11.81 -7.20
N LEU A 55 2.91 -10.97 -8.10
CA LEU A 55 3.40 -9.63 -8.34
C LEU A 55 2.27 -8.65 -8.07
N SER A 56 2.46 -7.73 -7.14
CA SER A 56 1.52 -6.64 -6.86
C SER A 56 2.14 -5.27 -7.11
N TYR A 57 1.31 -4.29 -7.44
CA TYR A 57 1.65 -2.89 -7.44
C TYR A 57 1.00 -2.22 -6.23
N ASP A 58 1.82 -1.76 -5.30
CA ASP A 58 1.36 -1.26 -4.00
C ASP A 58 1.14 0.27 -3.99
N GLY A 59 1.37 0.89 -5.13
CA GLY A 59 1.18 2.32 -5.30
C GLY A 59 2.48 3.09 -5.45
N ASN A 60 2.40 4.37 -5.13
CA ASN A 60 3.56 5.27 -5.19
C ASN A 60 3.99 5.71 -3.81
N SER A 61 5.29 5.72 -3.58
CA SER A 61 5.91 6.32 -2.41
C SER A 61 6.72 7.55 -2.81
N LYS A 62 6.64 8.60 -2.03
CA LYS A 62 7.33 9.86 -2.26
C LYS A 62 8.38 10.08 -1.19
N VAL A 63 9.59 10.37 -1.62
CA VAL A 63 10.75 10.63 -0.75
C VAL A 63 11.18 12.07 -0.97
N ALA A 64 11.34 12.84 0.10
CA ALA A 64 11.84 14.21 -0.01
C ALA A 64 13.22 14.23 -0.68
N THR A 65 13.48 15.25 -1.51
CA THR A 65 14.82 15.53 -2.02
C THR A 65 15.67 16.29 -1.02
N THR A 66 15.02 16.87 0.00
CA THR A 66 15.67 17.55 1.11
C THR A 66 15.96 16.53 2.22
N SER A 67 17.22 16.49 2.65
CA SER A 67 17.67 15.63 3.75
C SER A 67 17.14 16.12 5.11
N ILE A 68 17.07 15.21 6.08
CA ILE A 68 16.47 15.49 7.39
C ILE A 68 17.18 16.61 8.14
N ASP A 69 18.50 16.73 8.01
CA ASP A 69 19.30 17.80 8.64
C ASP A 69 18.85 19.21 8.26
N LYS A 70 18.17 19.37 7.09
CA LYS A 70 17.63 20.62 6.58
C LYS A 70 16.14 20.82 6.83
N ILE A 71 15.50 19.84 7.47
CA ILE A 71 14.08 19.89 7.77
C ILE A 71 13.89 20.15 9.27
N GLU A 72 13.55 21.40 9.60
CA GLU A 72 13.36 21.84 10.99
C GLU A 72 12.06 21.26 11.59
N MET A 73 12.07 19.96 11.87
CA MET A 73 10.94 19.25 12.49
C MET A 73 11.41 18.30 13.59
N PRO A 74 10.58 18.05 14.61
CA PRO A 74 10.87 17.02 15.61
C PRO A 74 11.05 15.63 14.98
N SER A 75 11.99 14.86 15.46
CA SER A 75 12.37 13.55 14.91
C SER A 75 11.24 12.52 14.88
N ASN A 76 10.27 12.63 15.78
CA ASN A 76 9.10 11.73 15.86
C ASN A 76 8.18 11.79 14.62
N TYR A 77 8.33 12.80 13.75
CA TYR A 77 7.61 12.88 12.48
C TYR A 77 8.25 12.05 11.36
N PHE A 78 9.54 11.72 11.48
CA PHE A 78 10.25 10.88 10.52
C PHE A 78 10.03 9.41 10.86
N LYS A 79 9.17 8.71 10.12
CA LYS A 79 8.85 7.30 10.39
C LYS A 79 9.71 6.36 9.57
N THR A 80 9.81 6.64 8.28
CA THR A 80 10.54 5.83 7.31
C THR A 80 11.44 6.75 6.51
N VAL A 81 12.64 6.29 6.24
CA VAL A 81 13.69 7.08 5.58
C VAL A 81 14.44 6.24 4.56
N ILE A 82 15.05 6.90 3.59
CA ILE A 82 16.07 6.29 2.73
C ILE A 82 17.45 6.77 3.20
N TYR A 83 18.33 5.81 3.41
CA TYR A 83 19.73 6.02 3.72
C TYR A 83 20.58 5.01 2.93
N ASN A 84 21.61 5.47 2.22
CA ASN A 84 22.48 4.62 1.38
C ASN A 84 21.70 3.72 0.39
N ASN A 85 20.64 4.25 -0.23
CA ASN A 85 19.72 3.54 -1.14
C ASN A 85 18.96 2.37 -0.50
N GLU A 86 18.89 2.31 0.80
CA GLU A 86 18.09 1.35 1.56
C GLU A 86 17.02 2.07 2.36
N ILE A 87 15.93 1.37 2.65
CA ILE A 87 14.80 1.91 3.41
C ILE A 87 14.88 1.41 4.85
N PHE A 88 14.79 2.33 5.78
CA PHE A 88 14.83 2.07 7.21
C PHE A 88 13.64 2.70 7.92
N LYS A 89 13.23 2.10 9.02
CA LYS A 89 12.53 2.86 10.05
C LYS A 89 13.52 3.84 10.67
N PHE A 90 13.12 5.07 10.88
CA PHE A 90 14.00 6.10 11.43
C PHE A 90 14.65 5.66 12.75
N ASP A 91 13.85 5.02 13.62
CA ASP A 91 14.33 4.52 14.91
C ASP A 91 15.38 3.38 14.78
N SER A 92 15.37 2.67 13.64
CA SER A 92 16.29 1.56 13.35
C SER A 92 17.58 1.98 12.65
N LEU A 93 17.76 3.27 12.39
CA LEU A 93 19.02 3.78 11.85
C LEU A 93 20.16 3.54 12.84
N SER A 94 21.37 3.31 12.30
CA SER A 94 22.59 3.27 13.12
C SER A 94 22.82 4.60 13.85
N GLU A 95 23.51 4.57 14.96
CA GLU A 95 23.80 5.80 15.72
C GLU A 95 24.63 6.79 14.89
N ASP A 96 25.54 6.31 14.04
CA ASP A 96 26.31 7.16 13.12
C ASP A 96 25.41 7.87 12.12
N ALA A 97 24.40 7.16 11.57
CA ALA A 97 23.43 7.75 10.65
C ALA A 97 22.51 8.76 11.35
N LYS A 98 22.15 8.54 12.61
CA LYS A 98 21.38 9.48 13.43
C LYS A 98 22.17 10.73 13.80
N GLN A 99 23.48 10.62 13.95
CA GLN A 99 24.35 11.77 14.21
C GLN A 99 24.64 12.60 12.94
N ASN A 100 24.55 11.97 11.77
CA ASN A 100 24.82 12.63 10.50
C ASN A 100 23.67 12.40 9.51
N LEU A 101 22.63 13.25 9.59
CA LEU A 101 21.40 13.16 8.82
C LEU A 101 21.48 13.75 7.40
N ILE A 102 22.67 14.16 6.94
CA ILE A 102 22.86 14.83 5.62
C ILE A 102 22.42 13.96 4.45
N ASN A 103 22.59 12.63 4.56
CA ASN A 103 22.22 11.68 3.51
C ASN A 103 20.99 10.85 3.86
N VAL A 104 20.20 11.30 4.82
CA VAL A 104 18.96 10.64 5.24
C VAL A 104 17.75 11.40 4.71
N TYR A 105 16.96 10.76 3.86
CA TYR A 105 15.83 11.37 3.16
C TYR A 105 14.52 10.76 3.64
N PRO A 106 13.59 11.57 4.18
CA PRO A 106 12.35 11.04 4.73
C PRO A 106 11.32 10.70 3.66
N LEU A 107 10.56 9.64 3.88
CA LEU A 107 9.32 9.40 3.16
C LEU A 107 8.30 10.46 3.57
N LEU A 108 7.61 11.01 2.56
CA LEU A 108 6.63 12.05 2.77
C LEU A 108 5.36 11.51 3.41
N ASN A 109 5.12 11.91 4.63
CA ASN A 109 3.83 11.79 5.32
C ASN A 109 3.10 13.14 5.37
N ILE A 110 1.90 13.17 5.93
CA ILE A 110 1.08 14.40 5.99
C ILE A 110 1.81 15.55 6.72
N PRO A 111 2.39 15.36 7.92
CA PRO A 111 3.12 16.42 8.61
C PRO A 111 4.31 16.97 7.79
N ILE A 112 5.11 16.10 7.18
CA ILE A 112 6.27 16.52 6.39
C ILE A 112 5.81 17.28 5.12
N LYS A 113 4.76 16.80 4.43
CA LYS A 113 4.19 17.51 3.29
C LYS A 113 3.72 18.92 3.66
N ASN A 114 3.04 19.06 4.80
CA ASN A 114 2.58 20.35 5.29
C ASN A 114 3.75 21.30 5.58
N HIS A 115 4.79 20.80 6.25
CA HIS A 115 5.97 21.59 6.58
C HIS A 115 6.74 22.04 5.33
N LEU A 116 6.90 21.16 4.36
CA LEU A 116 7.58 21.44 3.09
C LEU A 116 6.66 22.11 2.05
N HIS A 117 5.43 22.46 2.39
CA HIS A 117 4.43 23.04 1.49
C HIS A 117 4.17 22.21 0.22
N ILE A 118 4.30 20.88 0.32
CA ILE A 118 4.04 19.95 -0.76
C ILE A 118 2.54 19.65 -0.82
N PRO A 119 1.88 19.84 -1.97
CA PRO A 119 0.45 19.59 -2.10
C PRO A 119 0.08 18.13 -1.80
N HIS A 120 -1.08 17.95 -1.15
CA HIS A 120 -1.64 16.62 -0.94
C HIS A 120 -2.16 16.03 -2.24
N ASP A 121 -1.95 14.71 -2.39
CA ASP A 121 -2.47 13.99 -3.55
C ASP A 121 -3.99 13.98 -3.50
N LYS A 122 -4.62 14.41 -4.59
CA LYS A 122 -6.07 14.29 -4.74
C LYS A 122 -6.42 12.86 -5.15
N PRO A 123 -7.47 12.25 -4.57
CA PRO A 123 -7.94 10.95 -5.02
C PRO A 123 -8.25 10.98 -6.51
N LYS A 124 -7.64 10.09 -7.29
CA LYS A 124 -7.96 9.95 -8.72
C LYS A 124 -9.34 9.32 -8.85
N LYS A 125 -10.26 10.02 -9.53
CA LYS A 125 -11.56 9.47 -9.93
C LYS A 125 -11.36 8.61 -11.18
N GLY A 126 -12.05 7.48 -11.25
CA GLY A 126 -12.04 6.63 -12.45
C GLY A 126 -11.53 5.22 -12.18
N ASN A 127 -11.38 4.45 -13.25
CA ASN A 127 -10.88 3.08 -13.17
C ASN A 127 -9.39 3.07 -12.84
N ARG A 128 -9.06 2.66 -11.62
CA ARG A 128 -7.68 2.54 -11.15
C ARG A 128 -7.02 1.20 -11.54
N TYR A 129 -7.81 0.20 -11.88
CA TYR A 129 -7.31 -1.14 -12.15
C TYR A 129 -6.53 -1.22 -13.46
N LEU A 130 -6.97 -0.53 -14.50
CA LEU A 130 -6.28 -0.51 -15.78
C LEU A 130 -4.85 0.07 -15.69
N PRO A 131 -4.62 1.25 -15.09
CA PRO A 131 -3.25 1.72 -14.84
C PRO A 131 -2.41 0.75 -13.99
N TYR A 132 -2.99 0.12 -12.98
CA TYR A 132 -2.28 -0.84 -12.13
C TYR A 132 -1.87 -2.08 -12.92
N PHE A 133 -2.77 -2.61 -13.73
CA PHE A 133 -2.48 -3.72 -14.63
C PHE A 133 -1.34 -3.37 -15.61
N ASN A 134 -1.36 -2.19 -16.19
CA ASN A 134 -0.30 -1.73 -17.09
C ASN A 134 1.05 -1.65 -16.36
N TYR A 135 1.10 -1.10 -15.14
CA TYR A 135 2.33 -1.06 -14.34
C TYR A 135 2.86 -2.47 -14.02
N ILE A 136 1.98 -3.40 -13.67
CA ILE A 136 2.34 -4.80 -13.40
C ILE A 136 2.88 -5.46 -14.68
N ASN A 137 2.24 -5.23 -15.82
CA ASN A 137 2.64 -5.76 -17.11
C ASN A 137 3.99 -5.23 -17.59
N ASP A 138 4.19 -3.92 -17.44
CA ASP A 138 5.47 -3.28 -17.75
C ASP A 138 6.61 -3.81 -16.85
N PHE A 139 6.33 -3.98 -15.57
CA PHE A 139 7.29 -4.57 -14.63
C PHE A 139 7.64 -6.01 -15.03
N TYR A 140 6.63 -6.83 -15.30
CA TYR A 140 6.82 -8.20 -15.72
C TYR A 140 7.69 -8.27 -16.99
N ASN A 141 7.32 -7.55 -18.04
CA ASN A 141 8.01 -7.61 -19.33
C ASN A 141 9.44 -7.07 -19.27
N ASN A 142 9.69 -6.02 -18.49
CA ASN A 142 10.99 -5.39 -18.46
C ASN A 142 11.98 -6.06 -17.49
N TYR A 143 11.50 -6.78 -16.47
CA TYR A 143 12.35 -7.25 -15.38
C TYR A 143 12.22 -8.75 -15.09
N LEU A 144 11.02 -9.32 -15.11
CA LEU A 144 10.82 -10.74 -14.80
C LEU A 144 10.87 -11.63 -16.04
N ASN A 145 10.36 -11.14 -17.16
CA ASN A 145 10.39 -11.86 -18.44
C ASN A 145 11.72 -11.67 -19.18
N THR A 146 12.82 -11.68 -18.45
CA THR A 146 14.17 -11.56 -18.99
C THR A 146 14.91 -12.89 -18.84
N GLU A 147 15.85 -13.16 -19.75
CA GLU A 147 16.68 -14.36 -19.69
C GLU A 147 17.44 -14.43 -18.36
N ALA A 148 18.00 -13.30 -17.91
CA ALA A 148 18.73 -13.21 -16.66
C ALA A 148 17.88 -13.59 -15.44
N PHE A 149 16.61 -13.15 -15.37
CA PHE A 149 15.73 -13.51 -14.27
C PHE A 149 15.26 -14.97 -14.37
N ARG A 150 14.86 -15.40 -15.57
CA ARG A 150 14.35 -16.75 -15.82
C ARG A 150 15.43 -17.85 -15.64
N SER A 151 16.71 -17.52 -15.77
CA SER A 151 17.80 -18.45 -15.48
C SER A 151 17.90 -18.77 -13.98
N ILE A 152 17.42 -17.87 -13.11
CA ILE A 152 17.44 -18.04 -11.65
C ILE A 152 16.08 -18.53 -11.14
N VAL A 153 14.98 -17.93 -11.63
CA VAL A 153 13.60 -18.26 -11.26
C VAL A 153 12.89 -18.79 -12.50
N PRO A 154 12.60 -20.10 -12.58
CA PRO A 154 11.93 -20.68 -13.74
C PRO A 154 10.46 -20.27 -13.76
N LEU A 155 10.13 -19.24 -14.55
CA LEU A 155 8.76 -18.80 -14.79
C LEU A 155 8.16 -19.56 -15.97
N ASP A 156 6.83 -19.77 -15.92
CA ASP A 156 6.09 -20.33 -17.05
C ASP A 156 6.25 -19.44 -18.29
N LYS A 157 6.38 -20.10 -19.46
CA LYS A 157 6.55 -19.40 -20.74
C LYS A 157 5.32 -18.58 -21.15
N ASN A 158 4.15 -19.00 -20.69
CA ASN A 158 2.88 -18.33 -20.99
C ASN A 158 2.65 -17.05 -20.16
N GLY A 159 3.52 -16.76 -19.21
CA GLY A 159 3.43 -15.55 -18.38
C GLY A 159 2.45 -15.70 -17.23
N PHE A 160 1.51 -14.75 -17.12
CA PHE A 160 0.55 -14.75 -16.02
C PHE A 160 -0.44 -15.91 -16.13
N PHE A 161 -0.75 -16.51 -14.99
CA PHE A 161 -1.84 -17.47 -14.89
C PHE A 161 -3.17 -16.77 -15.18
N THR A 162 -3.94 -17.33 -16.10
CA THR A 162 -5.28 -16.84 -16.44
C THR A 162 -6.32 -17.70 -15.75
N ILE A 163 -7.22 -17.08 -15.01
CA ILE A 163 -8.37 -17.77 -14.43
C ILE A 163 -9.32 -18.14 -15.56
N PRO A 164 -9.70 -19.42 -15.73
CA PRO A 164 -10.66 -19.82 -16.74
C PRO A 164 -11.99 -19.09 -16.58
N GLU A 165 -12.62 -18.72 -17.70
CA GLU A 165 -13.86 -17.93 -17.67
C GLU A 165 -15.00 -18.62 -16.92
N ASN A 166 -15.06 -19.94 -16.95
CA ASN A 166 -16.04 -20.73 -16.22
C ASN A 166 -15.85 -20.70 -14.69
N GLU A 167 -14.70 -20.23 -14.20
CA GLU A 167 -14.44 -19.99 -12.78
C GLU A 167 -14.69 -18.53 -12.36
N VAL A 168 -15.05 -17.67 -13.31
CA VAL A 168 -15.36 -16.26 -13.06
C VAL A 168 -16.86 -16.07 -12.92
N TYR A 169 -17.31 -15.68 -11.73
CA TYR A 169 -18.71 -15.37 -11.49
C TYR A 169 -18.96 -13.89 -11.79
N HIS A 170 -19.75 -13.63 -12.82
CA HIS A 170 -20.19 -12.27 -13.14
C HIS A 170 -21.34 -11.88 -12.22
N THR A 171 -21.09 -10.98 -11.31
CA THR A 171 -22.14 -10.39 -10.46
C THR A 171 -22.67 -9.13 -11.13
N ASN A 172 -24.00 -8.97 -11.16
CA ASN A 172 -24.57 -7.70 -11.60
C ASN A 172 -24.39 -6.62 -10.49
N TYR A 173 -24.55 -5.34 -10.85
CA TYR A 173 -24.38 -4.24 -9.91
C TYR A 173 -25.35 -4.30 -8.71
N LYS A 174 -26.49 -5.01 -8.85
CA LYS A 174 -27.47 -5.19 -7.78
C LYS A 174 -27.06 -6.28 -6.78
N SER A 175 -26.10 -7.13 -7.12
CA SER A 175 -25.61 -8.17 -6.20
C SER A 175 -24.95 -7.61 -4.94
N ASN A 176 -24.47 -6.38 -4.99
CA ASN A 176 -23.87 -5.67 -3.86
C ASN A 176 -24.91 -4.95 -2.99
N ASN A 177 -26.19 -5.00 -3.33
CA ASN A 177 -27.23 -4.38 -2.53
C ASN A 177 -27.43 -5.16 -1.23
N LEU A 178 -27.30 -4.44 -0.14
CA LEU A 178 -27.62 -4.96 1.20
C LEU A 178 -29.14 -4.99 1.38
N ARG A 179 -29.66 -6.04 1.97
CA ARG A 179 -31.08 -6.17 2.27
C ARG A 179 -31.40 -5.61 3.65
N PHE A 180 -32.33 -4.68 3.66
CA PHE A 180 -32.93 -4.10 4.87
C PHE A 180 -34.41 -4.53 4.93
N TYR A 181 -35.11 -4.21 5.97
CA TYR A 181 -36.48 -4.69 6.28
C TYR A 181 -37.30 -5.07 5.02
N ASN A 182 -37.71 -4.14 4.23
CA ASN A 182 -38.55 -4.37 3.03
C ASN A 182 -37.90 -3.84 1.72
N ASN A 183 -36.63 -3.45 1.75
CA ASN A 183 -35.95 -2.84 0.61
C ASN A 183 -34.47 -3.18 0.58
N THR A 184 -33.77 -2.71 -0.45
CA THR A 184 -32.34 -2.86 -0.61
C THR A 184 -31.67 -1.49 -0.72
N GLU A 185 -30.44 -1.38 -0.21
CA GLU A 185 -29.60 -0.20 -0.29
C GLU A 185 -28.12 -0.64 -0.38
N ILE A 186 -27.30 0.13 -1.10
CA ILE A 186 -25.86 -0.16 -1.24
C ILE A 186 -25.11 0.31 -0.01
N ASP A 187 -25.46 1.49 0.50
CA ASP A 187 -24.81 2.08 1.66
C ASP A 187 -25.48 1.56 2.96
N PRO A 188 -24.73 0.86 3.83
CA PRO A 188 -25.28 0.30 5.05
C PRO A 188 -25.80 1.37 6.01
N LYS A 189 -25.15 2.55 6.08
CA LYS A 189 -25.56 3.64 6.97
C LYS A 189 -26.87 4.30 6.49
N VAL A 190 -26.97 4.50 5.19
CA VAL A 190 -28.20 5.02 4.56
C VAL A 190 -29.34 4.02 4.72
N GLY A 191 -29.09 2.74 4.45
CA GLY A 191 -30.07 1.68 4.61
C GLY A 191 -30.60 1.56 6.04
N MET A 192 -29.70 1.53 7.01
CA MET A 192 -30.10 1.49 8.44
C MET A 192 -30.89 2.71 8.87
N LYS A 193 -30.50 3.90 8.42
CA LYS A 193 -31.18 5.17 8.78
C LYS A 193 -32.56 5.32 8.13
N LYS A 194 -32.70 4.94 6.87
CA LYS A 194 -33.93 5.17 6.08
C LYS A 194 -34.92 4.02 6.12
N ILE A 195 -34.43 2.78 6.18
CA ILE A 195 -35.25 1.57 6.03
C ILE A 195 -35.31 0.77 7.32
N GLY A 196 -34.23 0.78 8.10
CA GLY A 196 -34.10 0.01 9.33
C GLY A 196 -33.48 -1.38 9.12
N PRO A 197 -33.22 -2.13 10.20
CA PRO A 197 -32.59 -3.44 10.12
C PRO A 197 -33.46 -4.50 9.42
N TYR A 198 -32.84 -5.50 8.81
CA TYR A 198 -33.54 -6.60 8.14
C TYR A 198 -34.51 -7.34 9.06
N LYS A 199 -34.11 -7.54 10.30
CA LYS A 199 -34.95 -8.06 11.39
C LYS A 199 -34.76 -7.19 12.62
N ALA A 200 -35.83 -6.97 13.34
CA ALA A 200 -35.73 -6.32 14.64
C ALA A 200 -34.90 -7.18 15.60
N SER A 201 -34.07 -6.55 16.39
CA SER A 201 -33.37 -7.24 17.46
C SER A 201 -34.35 -7.75 18.52
N PRO A 202 -34.18 -8.97 19.04
CA PRO A 202 -34.92 -9.38 20.22
C PRO A 202 -34.58 -8.54 21.46
N HIS A 203 -33.48 -7.82 21.42
CA HIS A 203 -33.04 -6.87 22.44
C HIS A 203 -33.04 -5.44 21.86
N PRO A 204 -34.19 -4.73 21.91
CA PRO A 204 -34.33 -3.41 21.28
C PRO A 204 -33.50 -2.33 21.98
N ASN A 205 -33.12 -2.55 23.23
CA ASN A 205 -32.31 -1.63 24.00
C ASN A 205 -30.87 -2.10 24.04
N VAL A 206 -29.97 -1.26 23.51
CA VAL A 206 -28.53 -1.50 23.56
C VAL A 206 -27.93 -0.56 24.60
N GLN A 207 -27.25 -1.15 25.59
CA GLN A 207 -26.48 -0.37 26.55
C GLN A 207 -25.04 -0.23 26.02
N PHE A 208 -24.59 1.01 25.91
CA PHE A 208 -23.22 1.32 25.53
C PHE A 208 -22.41 1.63 26.78
N PHE A 209 -21.28 0.95 26.95
CA PHE A 209 -20.30 1.25 27.98
C PHE A 209 -19.09 1.88 27.32
N PHE A 210 -18.78 3.13 27.68
CA PHE A 210 -17.60 3.81 27.20
C PHE A 210 -16.50 3.71 28.25
N ILE A 211 -15.40 3.07 27.87
CA ILE A 211 -14.18 3.01 28.68
C ILE A 211 -13.21 4.03 28.09
N TYR A 212 -12.87 5.04 28.87
CA TYR A 212 -11.97 6.10 28.46
C TYR A 212 -10.99 6.45 29.57
N HIS A 213 -9.84 6.99 29.18
CA HIS A 213 -8.88 7.50 30.14
C HIS A 213 -9.43 8.78 30.80
N LYS A 214 -9.29 8.91 32.12
CA LYS A 214 -9.88 10.01 32.89
C LYS A 214 -9.58 11.42 32.35
N PRO A 215 -8.37 11.74 31.85
CA PRO A 215 -8.08 13.02 31.20
C PRO A 215 -8.90 13.30 29.94
N ASP A 216 -9.33 12.24 29.22
CA ASP A 216 -10.01 12.36 27.91
C ASP A 216 -11.53 12.52 28.05
N ARG A 217 -12.02 12.63 29.29
CA ARG A 217 -13.47 12.71 29.61
C ARG A 217 -14.21 13.84 28.88
N LYS A 218 -13.51 14.89 28.48
CA LYS A 218 -14.11 16.05 27.80
C LYS A 218 -14.40 15.80 26.31
N GLU A 219 -13.91 14.68 25.75
CA GLU A 219 -14.06 14.34 24.33
C GLU A 219 -15.23 13.38 24.07
N TYR A 220 -15.97 12.95 25.13
CA TYR A 220 -17.07 11.98 25.06
C TYR A 220 -18.38 12.53 25.62
#